data_d6c5512a3e65575ee4f03131f5cb2fba
#
_entry.id   d6c5512a3e65575ee4f03131f5cb2fba
#
_cell.length_a   1.000
_cell.length_b   1.000
_cell.length_c   1.000
_cell.angle_alpha   90.00
_cell.angle_beta   90.00
_cell.angle_gamma   90.00
#
_symmetry.space_group_name_H-M   'P 1'
#
loop_
_entity.id
_entity.type
_entity.pdbx_description
1 polymer ?
#
loop_
_entity_poly.entity_id
_entity_poly.type
_entity_poly.pdbx_seq_one_letter_code
_entity_poly.pdbx_strand_id
1 'polypeptide(L)'
;MKIRFLFRILGTTFVIGLITIGIYALGVQFNWYGELEGRGDLIEQPYPSQLLLEKKQKQLKVNPSPKQILFGDTHVHSTYSTDAFLWSLPILNGEGPHPISDACDYARFCSALDFWVTTDHAEASSPRKWKEIKESVRQCNAVANEEDPDLVTFL
;
A
#
# COMPACT_ATOMS: atom_id res chain seq x y z
N MET A 1 11.28 -53.18 7.34
CA MET A 1 9.86 -52.80 7.31
C MET A 1 9.63 -51.33 7.75
N LYS A 2 10.25 -50.85 8.83
CA LYS A 2 10.06 -49.49 9.39
C LYS A 2 10.50 -48.34 8.45
N ILE A 3 11.62 -48.46 7.73
CA ILE A 3 12.13 -47.39 6.83
C ILE A 3 11.20 -47.12 5.67
N ARG A 4 10.67 -48.16 4.99
CA ARG A 4 9.71 -47.97 3.87
C ARG A 4 8.42 -47.31 4.33
N PHE A 5 7.99 -47.56 5.55
CA PHE A 5 6.82 -46.91 6.16
C PHE A 5 7.08 -45.43 6.40
N LEU A 6 8.25 -45.08 6.94
CA LEU A 6 8.64 -43.68 7.17
C LEU A 6 8.71 -42.90 5.85
N PHE A 7 9.34 -43.46 4.81
CA PHE A 7 9.38 -42.81 3.49
C PHE A 7 7.99 -42.59 2.88
N ARG A 8 7.05 -43.52 3.10
CA ARG A 8 5.67 -43.34 2.66
C ARG A 8 4.98 -42.21 3.39
N ILE A 9 5.13 -42.10 4.71
CA ILE A 9 4.57 -41.01 5.49
C ILE A 9 5.15 -39.67 5.01
N LEU A 10 6.47 -39.54 4.94
CA LEU A 10 7.13 -38.31 4.48
C LEU A 10 6.70 -37.92 3.08
N GLY A 11 6.63 -38.87 2.16
CA GLY A 11 6.15 -38.62 0.78
C GLY A 11 4.68 -38.18 0.75
N THR A 12 3.81 -38.83 1.53
CA THR A 12 2.40 -38.44 1.62
C THR A 12 2.25 -37.04 2.23
N THR A 13 2.96 -36.73 3.29
CA THR A 13 2.92 -35.38 3.91
C THR A 13 3.42 -34.30 2.97
N PHE A 14 4.50 -34.59 2.22
CA PHE A 14 5.01 -33.68 1.21
C PHE A 14 4.01 -33.40 0.09
N VAL A 15 3.36 -34.46 -0.43
CA VAL A 15 2.34 -34.34 -1.47
C VAL A 15 1.13 -33.53 -0.97
N ILE A 16 0.67 -33.81 0.25
CA ILE A 16 -0.41 -33.06 0.89
C ILE A 16 -0.01 -31.57 1.01
N GLY A 17 1.21 -31.28 1.45
CA GLY A 17 1.74 -29.93 1.55
C GLY A 17 1.72 -29.20 0.20
N LEU A 18 2.17 -29.85 -0.87
CA LEU A 18 2.12 -29.27 -2.23
C LEU A 18 0.69 -29.02 -2.72
N ILE A 19 -0.23 -29.94 -2.45
CA ILE A 19 -1.65 -29.78 -2.80
C ILE A 19 -2.25 -28.60 -2.04
N THR A 20 -1.96 -28.47 -0.75
CA THR A 20 -2.46 -27.36 0.08
C THR A 20 -1.95 -26.00 -0.44
N ILE A 21 -0.65 -25.90 -0.75
CA ILE A 21 -0.05 -24.72 -1.36
C ILE A 21 -0.70 -24.42 -2.72
N GLY A 22 -0.91 -25.44 -3.54
CA GLY A 22 -1.58 -25.29 -4.83
C GLY A 22 -3.01 -24.78 -4.71
N ILE A 23 -3.80 -25.33 -3.79
CA ILE A 23 -5.17 -24.85 -3.51
C ILE A 23 -5.15 -23.43 -3.00
N TYR A 24 -4.23 -23.08 -2.10
CA TYR A 24 -4.07 -21.72 -1.62
C TYR A 24 -3.73 -20.74 -2.75
N ALA A 25 -2.76 -21.08 -3.59
CA ALA A 25 -2.38 -20.26 -4.74
C ALA A 25 -3.54 -20.06 -5.73
N LEU A 26 -4.30 -21.12 -6.01
CA LEU A 26 -5.51 -21.04 -6.82
C LEU A 26 -6.57 -20.15 -6.15
N GLY A 27 -6.77 -20.28 -4.84
CA GLY A 27 -7.70 -19.45 -4.09
C GLY A 27 -7.36 -17.97 -4.19
N VAL A 28 -6.07 -17.62 -4.10
CA VAL A 28 -5.58 -16.25 -4.32
C VAL A 28 -5.86 -15.81 -5.77
N GLN A 29 -5.57 -16.66 -6.75
CA GLN A 29 -5.76 -16.36 -8.18
C GLN A 29 -7.25 -16.14 -8.54
N PHE A 30 -8.15 -16.84 -7.88
CA PHE A 30 -9.60 -16.76 -8.11
C PHE A 30 -10.36 -15.92 -7.08
N ASN A 31 -9.66 -15.11 -6.30
CA ASN A 31 -10.24 -14.21 -5.30
C ASN A 31 -11.13 -14.90 -4.25
N TRP A 32 -10.85 -16.18 -3.89
CA TRP A 32 -11.63 -16.90 -2.87
C TRP A 32 -11.47 -16.29 -1.47
N TYR A 33 -10.40 -15.56 -1.25
CA TYR A 33 -10.06 -14.94 0.04
C TYR A 33 -10.33 -13.43 0.06
N GLY A 34 -10.97 -12.89 -0.95
CA GLY A 34 -11.25 -11.47 -1.14
C GLY A 34 -10.64 -10.94 -2.43
N GLU A 35 -11.23 -9.90 -2.96
CA GLU A 35 -10.71 -9.23 -4.14
C GLU A 35 -9.48 -8.40 -3.77
N LEU A 36 -8.44 -8.50 -4.59
CA LEU A 36 -7.37 -7.52 -4.57
C LEU A 36 -7.93 -6.21 -5.09
N GLU A 37 -8.01 -5.22 -4.24
CA GLU A 37 -8.33 -3.88 -4.70
C GLU A 37 -7.31 -3.46 -5.75
N GLY A 38 -7.81 -2.92 -6.84
CA GLY A 38 -6.98 -2.39 -7.90
C GLY A 38 -6.31 -1.08 -7.49
N ARG A 39 -6.28 -0.12 -8.42
CA ARG A 39 -5.68 1.19 -8.17
C ARG A 39 -6.42 2.01 -7.11
N GLY A 40 -7.71 1.78 -6.93
CA GLY A 40 -8.61 2.61 -6.14
C GLY A 40 -8.89 3.96 -6.80
N ASP A 41 -9.77 4.73 -6.20
CA ASP A 41 -10.14 6.07 -6.64
C ASP A 41 -9.81 7.09 -5.55
N LEU A 42 -9.31 8.25 -5.94
CA LEU A 42 -9.03 9.36 -5.04
C LEU A 42 -10.32 10.10 -4.67
N ILE A 43 -10.32 10.70 -3.49
CA ILE A 43 -11.32 11.70 -3.14
C ILE A 43 -11.08 12.93 -4.01
N GLU A 44 -12.01 13.22 -4.90
CA GLU A 44 -11.85 14.26 -5.93
C GLU A 44 -11.88 15.70 -5.38
N GLN A 45 -12.33 15.91 -4.16
CA GLN A 45 -12.43 17.24 -3.59
C GLN A 45 -11.24 17.55 -2.67
N PRO A 46 -10.36 18.47 -3.06
CA PRO A 46 -9.24 18.90 -2.24
C PRO A 46 -9.71 19.88 -1.16
N TYR A 47 -10.46 19.42 -0.20
CA TYR A 47 -10.61 20.20 1.02
C TYR A 47 -9.40 19.90 1.91
N PRO A 48 -8.59 20.91 2.23
CA PRO A 48 -7.56 20.71 3.26
C PRO A 48 -8.28 20.25 4.51
N SER A 49 -7.84 19.13 5.08
CA SER A 49 -8.42 18.66 6.34
C SER A 49 -8.24 19.73 7.41
N GLN A 50 -9.15 19.81 8.39
CA GLN A 50 -9.01 20.72 9.51
C GLN A 50 -7.66 20.53 10.22
N LEU A 51 -7.19 19.29 10.29
CA LEU A 51 -5.89 18.93 10.86
C LEU A 51 -4.74 19.57 10.07
N LEU A 52 -4.82 19.58 8.74
CA LEU A 52 -3.82 20.21 7.87
C LEU A 52 -3.80 21.74 8.08
N LEU A 53 -4.97 22.37 8.13
CA LEU A 53 -5.08 23.81 8.36
C LEU A 53 -4.50 24.21 9.73
N GLU A 54 -4.82 23.45 10.78
CA GLU A 54 -4.26 23.67 12.11
C GLU A 54 -2.75 23.45 12.16
N LYS A 55 -2.25 22.44 11.46
CA LYS A 55 -0.82 22.15 11.34
C LYS A 55 -0.10 23.31 10.65
N LYS A 56 -0.58 23.76 9.49
CA LYS A 56 -0.01 24.91 8.77
C LYS A 56 -0.02 26.19 9.62
N GLN A 57 -1.12 26.45 10.32
CA GLN A 57 -1.20 27.60 11.22
C GLN A 57 -0.21 27.53 12.38
N LYS A 58 0.01 26.37 12.98
CA LYS A 58 1.00 26.16 14.03
C LYS A 58 2.42 26.37 13.52
N GLN A 59 2.73 25.85 12.33
CA GLN A 59 4.05 26.03 11.70
C GLN A 59 4.39 27.50 11.43
N LEU A 60 3.43 28.27 10.91
CA LEU A 60 3.60 29.70 10.63
C LEU A 60 3.84 30.52 11.91
N LYS A 61 3.23 30.12 13.03
CA LYS A 61 3.43 30.79 14.33
C LYS A 61 4.77 30.51 14.97
N VAL A 62 5.30 29.31 14.77
CA VAL A 62 6.53 28.84 15.45
C VAL A 62 7.79 29.22 14.67
N ASN A 63 7.71 29.37 13.36
CA ASN A 63 8.89 29.59 12.52
C ASN A 63 8.65 30.65 11.44
N PRO A 64 8.84 31.92 11.72
CA PRO A 64 8.78 32.99 10.71
C PRO A 64 9.95 32.96 9.70
N SER A 65 10.79 31.93 9.76
CA SER A 65 11.90 31.69 8.82
C SER A 65 11.39 31.38 7.42
N PRO A 66 12.09 31.78 6.34
CA PRO A 66 11.81 31.32 4.98
C PRO A 66 12.04 29.80 4.80
N LYS A 67 12.61 29.12 5.78
CA LYS A 67 12.77 27.66 5.77
C LYS A 67 11.55 27.00 6.40
N GLN A 68 10.94 26.08 5.66
CA GLN A 68 9.83 25.26 6.13
C GLN A 68 10.37 23.93 6.68
N ILE A 69 9.73 23.39 7.70
CA ILE A 69 9.94 22.03 8.17
C ILE A 69 8.79 21.20 7.59
N LEU A 70 9.12 20.24 6.73
CA LEU A 70 8.17 19.35 6.11
C LEU A 70 8.19 17.99 6.81
N PHE A 71 6.99 17.41 6.95
CA PHE A 71 6.80 16.08 7.52
C PHE A 71 6.27 15.14 6.46
N GLY A 72 6.87 13.98 6.33
CA GLY A 72 6.46 13.02 5.32
C GLY A 72 6.82 11.59 5.70
N ASP A 73 6.31 10.67 4.90
CA ASP A 73 6.63 9.25 4.99
C ASP A 73 7.34 8.80 3.71
N THR A 74 8.48 8.16 3.88
CA THR A 74 9.29 7.64 2.77
C THR A 74 9.25 6.12 2.68
N HIS A 75 8.33 5.47 3.37
CA HIS A 75 8.23 4.01 3.40
C HIS A 75 6.76 3.55 3.44
N VAL A 76 6.10 3.60 2.27
CA VAL A 76 4.68 3.24 2.13
C VAL A 76 4.54 2.11 1.12
N HIS A 77 3.90 1.02 1.54
CA HIS A 77 3.61 -0.14 0.70
C HIS A 77 2.11 -0.20 0.40
N SER A 78 1.78 -0.61 -0.83
CA SER A 78 0.40 -0.74 -1.30
C SER A 78 0.03 -2.19 -1.59
N THR A 79 -1.17 -2.41 -2.09
CA THR A 79 -1.66 -3.68 -2.66
C THR A 79 -0.66 -4.33 -3.63
N TYR A 80 0.20 -3.53 -4.27
CA TYR A 80 1.16 -4.03 -5.25
C TYR A 80 2.43 -4.58 -4.63
N SER A 81 2.67 -4.33 -3.35
CA SER A 81 3.82 -4.85 -2.62
C SER A 81 3.59 -6.28 -2.17
N THR A 82 4.56 -7.16 -2.40
CA THR A 82 4.45 -8.58 -2.04
C THR A 82 4.26 -8.79 -0.54
N ASP A 83 4.98 -8.03 0.27
CA ASP A 83 4.92 -8.14 1.72
C ASP A 83 3.61 -7.61 2.30
N ALA A 84 3.11 -6.46 1.83
CA ALA A 84 1.82 -5.93 2.22
C ALA A 84 0.70 -6.95 1.96
N PHE A 85 0.69 -7.54 0.76
CA PHE A 85 -0.26 -8.59 0.41
C PHE A 85 -0.13 -9.83 1.31
N LEU A 86 1.08 -10.34 1.51
CA LEU A 86 1.30 -11.59 2.28
C LEU A 86 0.95 -11.44 3.75
N TRP A 87 1.28 -10.29 4.36
CA TRP A 87 1.05 -10.06 5.80
C TRP A 87 -0.35 -9.55 6.12
N SER A 88 -1.02 -8.95 5.16
CA SER A 88 -2.38 -8.39 5.32
C SER A 88 -3.50 -9.34 4.93
N LEU A 89 -3.19 -10.59 4.61
CA LEU A 89 -4.22 -11.58 4.28
C LEU A 89 -5.20 -11.78 5.44
N PRO A 90 -6.51 -11.92 5.16
CA PRO A 90 -7.53 -12.15 6.19
C PRO A 90 -7.24 -13.36 7.08
N ILE A 91 -6.57 -14.38 6.54
CA ILE A 91 -6.14 -15.57 7.30
C ILE A 91 -5.13 -15.23 8.42
N LEU A 92 -4.44 -14.11 8.33
CA LEU A 92 -3.50 -13.61 9.32
C LEU A 92 -4.10 -12.50 10.20
N ASN A 93 -5.42 -12.31 10.16
CA ASN A 93 -6.15 -11.24 10.82
C ASN A 93 -5.72 -9.82 10.37
N GLY A 94 -5.15 -9.68 9.18
CA GLY A 94 -4.89 -8.38 8.56
C GLY A 94 -6.17 -7.75 7.99
N GLU A 95 -6.18 -6.44 7.90
CA GLU A 95 -7.30 -5.69 7.31
C GLU A 95 -7.31 -5.75 5.77
N GLY A 96 -6.31 -6.41 5.19
CA GLY A 96 -6.09 -6.45 3.76
C GLY A 96 -5.16 -5.33 3.29
N PRO A 97 -4.61 -5.46 2.08
CA PRO A 97 -3.81 -4.41 1.47
C PRO A 97 -4.71 -3.32 0.89
N HIS A 98 -4.29 -2.07 1.05
CA HIS A 98 -4.98 -0.90 0.51
C HIS A 98 -4.33 -0.42 -0.79
N PRO A 99 -5.10 0.14 -1.74
CA PRO A 99 -4.57 0.72 -2.96
C PRO A 99 -3.77 2.00 -2.70
N ILE A 100 -2.99 2.43 -3.68
CA ILE A 100 -2.16 3.65 -3.59
C ILE A 100 -3.03 4.90 -3.40
N SER A 101 -4.24 4.94 -3.96
CA SER A 101 -5.19 6.03 -3.75
C SER A 101 -5.55 6.21 -2.28
N ASP A 102 -5.79 5.13 -1.55
CA ASP A 102 -6.09 5.19 -0.12
C ASP A 102 -4.90 5.72 0.68
N ALA A 103 -3.67 5.33 0.31
CA ALA A 103 -2.47 5.88 0.92
C ALA A 103 -2.37 7.40 0.70
N CYS A 104 -2.70 7.87 -0.51
CA CYS A 104 -2.75 9.29 -0.80
C CYS A 104 -3.79 10.03 0.05
N ASP A 105 -5.01 9.50 0.10
CA ASP A 105 -6.10 10.09 0.87
C ASP A 105 -5.82 10.07 2.38
N TYR A 106 -5.23 8.98 2.88
CA TYR A 106 -4.80 8.89 4.27
C TYR A 106 -3.70 9.92 4.58
N ALA A 107 -2.69 10.04 3.73
CA ALA A 107 -1.61 11.02 3.89
C ALA A 107 -2.17 12.44 3.93
N ARG A 108 -3.14 12.76 3.07
CA ARG A 108 -3.76 14.08 2.94
C ARG A 108 -4.73 14.38 4.07
N PHE A 109 -5.71 13.52 4.31
CA PHE A 109 -6.85 13.82 5.16
C PHE A 109 -6.73 13.32 6.60
N CYS A 110 -5.94 12.27 6.84
CA CYS A 110 -5.80 11.67 8.16
C CYS A 110 -4.49 12.07 8.84
N SER A 111 -3.36 11.96 8.15
CA SER A 111 -2.03 12.21 8.73
C SER A 111 -1.52 13.62 8.49
N ALA A 112 -2.12 14.38 7.57
CA ALA A 112 -1.69 15.73 7.19
C ALA A 112 -0.19 15.81 6.87
N LEU A 113 0.31 14.86 6.09
CA LEU A 113 1.68 14.84 5.61
C LEU A 113 1.88 15.94 4.55
N ASP A 114 3.11 16.44 4.45
CA ASP A 114 3.51 17.34 3.38
C ASP A 114 3.98 16.57 2.15
N PHE A 115 4.52 15.37 2.36
CA PHE A 115 4.93 14.48 1.27
C PHE A 115 4.88 13.01 1.69
N TRP A 116 4.81 12.13 0.70
CA TRP A 116 5.00 10.69 0.90
C TRP A 116 5.55 10.02 -0.36
N VAL A 117 6.11 8.82 -0.19
CA VAL A 117 6.74 8.04 -1.26
C VAL A 117 6.18 6.63 -1.26
N THR A 118 5.72 6.15 -2.40
CA THR A 118 5.41 4.73 -2.54
C THR A 118 6.69 3.92 -2.78
N THR A 119 6.86 2.88 -1.99
CA THR A 119 8.07 2.04 -1.97
C THR A 119 7.73 0.56 -2.05
N ASP A 120 6.77 0.22 -2.90
CA ASP A 120 6.38 -1.17 -3.15
C ASP A 120 7.58 -2.03 -3.56
N HIS A 121 7.63 -3.26 -3.06
CA HIS A 121 8.68 -4.21 -3.40
C HIS A 121 8.71 -4.51 -4.90
N ALA A 122 9.86 -4.27 -5.51
CA ALA A 122 10.07 -4.41 -6.95
C ALA A 122 9.87 -5.85 -7.47
N GLU A 123 10.05 -6.85 -6.61
CA GLU A 123 9.88 -8.27 -6.94
C GLU A 123 8.45 -8.62 -7.37
N ALA A 124 7.46 -7.88 -6.86
CA ALA A 124 6.06 -8.03 -7.25
C ALA A 124 5.67 -7.13 -8.43
N SER A 125 6.58 -6.25 -8.87
CA SER A 125 6.28 -5.30 -9.92
C SER A 125 6.17 -5.99 -11.29
N SER A 126 5.17 -5.56 -12.05
CA SER A 126 5.01 -5.90 -13.46
C SER A 126 4.88 -4.61 -14.28
N PRO A 127 5.09 -4.64 -15.60
CA PRO A 127 4.90 -3.45 -16.42
C PRO A 127 3.52 -2.80 -16.27
N ARG A 128 2.49 -3.62 -16.03
CA ARG A 128 1.12 -3.15 -15.76
C ARG A 128 1.06 -2.43 -14.40
N LYS A 129 1.48 -3.08 -13.32
CA LYS A 129 1.49 -2.51 -11.97
C LYS A 129 2.29 -1.20 -11.95
N TRP A 130 3.46 -1.18 -12.55
CA TRP A 130 4.30 0.01 -12.65
C TRP A 130 3.59 1.18 -13.35
N LYS A 131 2.82 0.90 -14.41
CA LYS A 131 2.01 1.91 -15.08
C LYS A 131 0.91 2.45 -14.17
N GLU A 132 0.22 1.56 -13.45
CA GLU A 132 -0.84 1.91 -12.51
C GLU A 132 -0.30 2.72 -11.31
N ILE A 133 0.86 2.36 -10.75
CA ILE A 133 1.56 3.11 -9.70
C ILE A 133 1.83 4.55 -10.17
N LYS A 134 2.46 4.70 -11.33
CA LYS A 134 2.75 6.03 -11.88
C LYS A 134 1.50 6.87 -12.08
N GLU A 135 0.44 6.26 -12.57
CA GLU A 135 -0.84 6.96 -12.78
C GLU A 135 -1.48 7.38 -11.45
N SER A 136 -1.45 6.52 -10.42
CA SER A 136 -1.96 6.86 -9.09
C SER A 136 -1.17 8.02 -8.46
N VAL A 137 0.15 8.01 -8.56
CA VAL A 137 1.01 9.11 -8.10
C VAL A 137 0.70 10.40 -8.86
N ARG A 138 0.55 10.33 -10.18
CA ARG A 138 0.17 11.48 -11.01
C ARG A 138 -1.18 12.05 -10.58
N GLN A 139 -2.17 11.21 -10.33
CA GLN A 139 -3.50 11.63 -9.87
C GLN A 139 -3.44 12.25 -8.48
N CYS A 140 -2.69 11.65 -7.56
CA CYS A 140 -2.51 12.18 -6.22
C CYS A 140 -1.94 13.62 -6.25
N ASN A 141 -0.95 13.87 -7.10
CA ASN A 141 -0.39 15.20 -7.28
C ASN A 141 -1.34 16.16 -8.03
N ALA A 142 -2.14 15.65 -8.97
CA ALA A 142 -3.07 16.48 -9.74
C ALA A 142 -4.23 17.05 -8.92
N VAL A 143 -4.56 16.43 -7.79
CA VAL A 143 -5.56 16.94 -6.84
C VAL A 143 -4.99 18.05 -5.95
N ALA A 144 -3.67 18.13 -5.83
CA ALA A 144 -3.00 19.19 -5.07
C ALA A 144 -3.09 20.54 -5.81
N ASN A 145 -3.02 21.63 -5.05
CA ASN A 145 -2.93 22.96 -5.66
C ASN A 145 -1.51 23.14 -6.25
N GLU A 146 -1.44 23.61 -7.51
CA GLU A 146 -0.15 23.80 -8.21
C GLU A 146 0.73 24.88 -7.55
N GLU A 147 0.12 25.94 -7.01
CA GLU A 147 0.86 27.07 -6.41
C GLU A 147 1.31 26.79 -4.97
N ASP A 148 0.50 26.09 -4.19
CA ASP A 148 0.77 25.72 -2.80
C ASP A 148 0.23 24.30 -2.56
N PRO A 149 0.97 23.25 -2.98
CA PRO A 149 0.50 21.87 -2.88
C PRO A 149 0.34 21.48 -1.41
N ASP A 150 -0.83 20.94 -1.08
CA ASP A 150 -1.13 20.42 0.25
C ASP A 150 -0.38 19.13 0.55
N LEU A 151 -0.09 18.35 -0.48
CA LEU A 151 0.61 17.07 -0.44
C LEU A 151 1.38 16.86 -1.73
N VAL A 152 2.61 16.36 -1.63
CA VAL A 152 3.42 15.95 -2.79
C VAL A 152 3.77 14.46 -2.64
N THR A 153 3.57 13.69 -3.70
CA THR A 153 3.97 12.29 -3.71
C THR A 153 5.00 11.99 -4.79
N PHE A 154 5.86 11.02 -4.51
CA PHE A 154 6.95 10.59 -5.37
C PHE A 154 6.91 9.08 -5.61
N LEU A 155 7.73 8.63 -6.57
CA LEU A 155 8.06 7.23 -6.86
C LEU A 155 9.46 6.93 -6.39
#